data_4c0b95ae57ee89e6b7940fd37423b971
#
_entry.id   4c0b95ae57ee89e6b7940fd37423b971
#
_cell.length_a   1.000
_cell.length_b   1.000
_cell.length_c   1.000
_cell.angle_alpha   90.00
_cell.angle_beta   90.00
_cell.angle_gamma   90.00
#
_symmetry.space_group_name_H-M   'P 1'
#
loop_
_entity.id
_entity.type
_entity.pdbx_description
1 polymer ?
#
loop_
_entity_poly.entity_id
_entity_poly.type
_entity_poly.pdbx_seq_one_letter_code
_entity_poly.pdbx_strand_id
1 'polypeptide(L)'
;MQEMKPIKEGKVREIYDNGDSLIMVATDRISCFDVILNNEVTKKGAVLTQMSKFWFDMTEDIIPNHMISVDVKDMPEFFQQEKFDGNSMMCRKLEMLPIECIVRGYITGLSLIHV
;
A
#
# COMPACT_ATOMS: atom_id res chain seq x y z
N MET A 1 3.19 -18.24 -17.03
CA MET A 1 3.06 -16.97 -16.30
C MET A 1 4.44 -16.48 -15.90
N GLN A 2 4.75 -15.24 -16.21
CA GLN A 2 6.04 -14.66 -15.87
C GLN A 2 6.04 -14.19 -14.42
N GLU A 3 7.04 -14.62 -13.66
CA GLU A 3 7.19 -14.17 -12.29
C GLU A 3 7.70 -12.73 -12.24
N MET A 4 7.08 -11.91 -11.40
CA MET A 4 7.48 -10.53 -11.19
C MET A 4 8.13 -10.39 -9.82
N LYS A 5 9.16 -9.54 -9.76
CA LYS A 5 9.83 -9.24 -8.50
C LYS A 5 9.55 -7.79 -8.10
N PRO A 6 9.36 -7.50 -6.82
CA PRO A 6 9.16 -6.13 -6.39
C PRO A 6 10.41 -5.29 -6.64
N ILE A 7 10.21 -4.04 -7.06
CA ILE A 7 11.31 -3.08 -7.18
C ILE A 7 11.68 -2.47 -5.83
N LYS A 8 10.79 -2.58 -4.86
CA LYS A 8 11.02 -2.10 -3.50
C LYS A 8 10.22 -2.95 -2.52
N GLU A 9 10.87 -3.40 -1.47
CA GLU A 9 10.21 -4.07 -0.35
C GLU A 9 10.34 -3.21 0.89
N GLY A 10 9.19 -2.71 1.38
CA GLY A 10 9.12 -2.03 2.65
C GLY A 10 8.85 -3.02 3.78
N LYS A 11 8.69 -2.51 5.01
CA LYS A 11 8.44 -3.34 6.19
C LYS A 11 7.15 -4.14 6.07
N VAL A 12 6.11 -3.54 5.51
CA VAL A 12 4.76 -4.14 5.42
C VAL A 12 4.18 -4.04 4.02
N ARG A 13 4.95 -3.57 3.04
CA ARG A 13 4.44 -3.31 1.69
C ARG A 13 5.48 -3.65 0.65
N GLU A 14 5.01 -4.11 -0.51
CA GLU A 14 5.84 -4.38 -1.67
C GLU A 14 5.36 -3.55 -2.84
N ILE A 15 6.29 -3.06 -3.66
CA ILE A 15 5.98 -2.23 -4.82
C ILE A 15 6.54 -2.91 -6.07
N TYR A 16 5.68 -3.08 -7.07
CA TYR A 16 6.02 -3.69 -8.36
C TYR A 16 5.90 -2.65 -9.47
N ASP A 17 6.80 -2.71 -10.43
CA ASP A 17 6.75 -1.86 -11.62
C ASP A 17 5.90 -2.53 -12.69
N ASN A 18 4.87 -1.83 -13.15
CA ASN A 18 3.97 -2.29 -14.22
C ASN A 18 4.11 -1.43 -15.48
N GLY A 19 5.32 -0.92 -15.75
CA GLY A 19 5.57 -0.06 -16.92
C GLY A 19 5.19 1.39 -16.65
N ASP A 20 3.98 1.77 -17.03
CA ASP A 20 3.46 3.13 -16.84
C ASP A 20 2.74 3.33 -15.51
N SER A 21 2.64 2.29 -14.70
CA SER A 21 1.99 2.32 -13.40
C SER A 21 2.79 1.52 -12.38
N LEU A 22 2.39 1.63 -11.11
CA LEU A 22 2.94 0.83 -10.01
C LEU A 22 1.84 -0.04 -9.43
N ILE A 23 2.20 -1.21 -8.94
CA ILE A 23 1.29 -2.05 -8.16
C ILE A 23 1.84 -2.15 -6.75
N MET A 24 1.07 -1.67 -5.80
CA MET A 24 1.42 -1.67 -4.38
C MET A 24 0.66 -2.78 -3.70
N VAL A 25 1.39 -3.70 -3.07
CA VAL A 25 0.81 -4.83 -2.35
C VAL A 25 1.02 -4.61 -0.86
N ALA A 26 -0.08 -4.49 -0.11
CA ALA A 26 -0.03 -4.44 1.34
C ALA A 26 0.03 -5.87 1.86
N THR A 27 1.07 -6.20 2.63
CA THR A 27 1.23 -7.53 3.19
C THR A 27 0.55 -7.64 4.55
N ASP A 28 0.47 -8.86 5.07
CA ASP A 28 -0.06 -9.11 6.41
C ASP A 28 1.01 -8.98 7.50
N ARG A 29 2.23 -8.61 7.12
CA ARG A 29 3.31 -8.36 8.07
C ARG A 29 2.98 -7.17 8.96
N ILE A 30 3.46 -7.21 10.19
CA ILE A 30 3.32 -6.11 11.15
C ILE A 30 4.71 -5.69 11.63
N SER A 31 4.86 -4.40 11.91
CA SER A 31 6.09 -3.88 12.47
C SER A 31 5.80 -3.09 13.75
N CYS A 32 6.76 -3.11 14.66
CA CYS A 32 6.67 -2.37 15.93
C CYS A 32 8.02 -1.72 16.17
N PHE A 33 8.04 -0.38 16.30
CA PHE A 33 9.27 0.39 16.43
C PHE A 33 10.30 -0.01 15.35
N ASP A 34 9.82 -0.06 14.09
CA ASP A 34 10.62 -0.38 12.90
C ASP A 34 11.16 -1.82 12.84
N VAL A 35 10.73 -2.71 13.72
CA VAL A 35 11.09 -4.13 13.69
C VAL A 35 9.91 -4.92 13.11
N ILE A 36 10.19 -5.70 12.06
CA ILE A 36 9.19 -6.60 11.50
C ILE A 36 9.03 -7.79 12.43
N LEU A 37 7.80 -8.01 12.91
CA LEU A 37 7.51 -9.11 13.82
C LEU A 37 7.43 -10.43 13.06
N ASN A 38 7.71 -11.54 13.75
CA ASN A 38 7.66 -12.87 13.14
C ASN A 38 6.24 -13.31 12.81
N ASN A 39 5.25 -12.75 13.51
CA ASN A 39 3.85 -13.08 13.29
C ASN A 39 3.23 -12.15 12.23
N GLU A 40 2.30 -12.70 11.46
CA GLU A 40 1.49 -11.92 10.54
C GLU A 40 0.06 -11.84 11.07
N VAL A 41 -0.66 -10.79 10.68
CA VAL A 41 -2.07 -10.65 11.00
C VAL A 41 -2.86 -10.94 9.74
N THR A 42 -3.58 -12.05 9.74
CA THR A 42 -4.34 -12.51 8.57
C THR A 42 -5.29 -11.44 8.05
N LYS A 43 -5.22 -11.17 6.74
CA LYS A 43 -6.04 -10.18 6.02
C LYS A 43 -5.77 -8.73 6.41
N LYS A 44 -4.73 -8.44 7.18
CA LYS A 44 -4.38 -7.05 7.50
C LYS A 44 -4.14 -6.25 6.22
N GLY A 45 -3.39 -6.80 5.26
CA GLY A 45 -3.10 -6.11 4.00
C GLY A 45 -4.37 -5.79 3.22
N ALA A 46 -5.30 -6.74 3.15
CA ALA A 46 -6.58 -6.53 2.47
C ALA A 46 -7.40 -5.44 3.15
N VAL A 47 -7.46 -5.45 4.47
CA VAL A 47 -8.20 -4.43 5.23
C VAL A 47 -7.62 -3.05 4.95
N LEU A 48 -6.29 -2.90 5.00
CA LEU A 48 -5.63 -1.61 4.78
C LEU A 48 -5.86 -1.10 3.35
N THR A 49 -5.79 -1.98 2.37
CA THR A 49 -6.03 -1.60 0.96
C THR A 49 -7.47 -1.16 0.75
N GLN A 50 -8.44 -1.88 1.31
CA GLN A 50 -9.85 -1.52 1.17
C GLN A 50 -10.19 -0.24 1.93
N MET A 51 -9.57 0.01 3.07
CA MET A 51 -9.71 1.28 3.77
C MET A 51 -9.16 2.44 2.94
N SER A 52 -7.99 2.25 2.32
CA SER A 52 -7.41 3.26 1.44
C SER A 52 -8.32 3.56 0.25
N LYS A 53 -8.88 2.51 -0.37
CA LYS A 53 -9.84 2.67 -1.46
C LYS A 53 -11.06 3.49 -1.02
N PHE A 54 -11.62 3.15 0.13
CA PHE A 54 -12.78 3.85 0.68
C PHE A 54 -12.51 5.36 0.82
N TRP A 55 -11.37 5.72 1.42
CA TRP A 55 -11.04 7.12 1.63
C TRP A 55 -10.67 7.84 0.33
N PHE A 56 -9.99 7.17 -0.60
CA PHE A 56 -9.70 7.76 -1.92
C PHE A 56 -10.99 8.04 -2.68
N ASP A 57 -11.95 7.12 -2.66
CA ASP A 57 -13.22 7.33 -3.32
C ASP A 57 -14.02 8.48 -2.65
N MET A 58 -13.99 8.55 -1.33
CA MET A 58 -14.72 9.57 -0.57
C MET A 58 -14.14 10.97 -0.76
N THR A 59 -12.83 11.09 -0.95
CA THR A 59 -12.14 12.38 -1.07
C THR A 59 -11.78 12.75 -2.50
N GLU A 60 -12.27 12.00 -3.48
CA GLU A 60 -11.95 12.19 -4.89
C GLU A 60 -12.34 13.58 -5.39
N ASP A 61 -13.45 14.12 -4.89
CA ASP A 61 -13.93 15.47 -5.21
C ASP A 61 -13.17 16.58 -4.49
N ILE A 62 -12.34 16.23 -3.51
CA ILE A 62 -11.54 17.19 -2.75
C ILE A 62 -10.15 17.34 -3.37
N ILE A 63 -9.49 16.22 -3.67
CA ILE A 63 -8.15 16.21 -4.24
C ILE A 63 -7.96 14.95 -5.09
N PRO A 64 -7.30 15.07 -6.26
CA PRO A 64 -6.94 13.88 -7.04
C PRO A 64 -5.99 12.97 -6.25
N ASN A 65 -6.11 11.66 -6.46
CA ASN A 65 -5.22 10.68 -5.85
C ASN A 65 -4.58 9.80 -6.92
N HIS A 66 -3.64 8.95 -6.51
CA HIS A 66 -2.87 8.12 -7.44
C HIS A 66 -3.52 6.76 -7.72
N MET A 67 -4.63 6.44 -7.08
CA MET A 67 -5.27 5.13 -7.26
C MET A 67 -5.90 5.01 -8.65
N ILE A 68 -5.56 3.92 -9.36
CA ILE A 68 -6.20 3.56 -10.63
C ILE A 68 -7.26 2.49 -10.38
N SER A 69 -6.88 1.39 -9.73
CA SER A 69 -7.77 0.26 -9.48
C SER A 69 -7.27 -0.58 -8.33
N VAL A 70 -8.19 -1.25 -7.64
CA VAL A 70 -7.86 -2.27 -6.64
C VAL A 70 -8.31 -3.66 -7.09
N ASP A 71 -8.84 -3.79 -8.30
CA ASP A 71 -9.28 -5.06 -8.84
C ASP A 71 -8.11 -5.74 -9.57
N VAL A 72 -7.75 -6.94 -9.12
CA VAL A 72 -6.64 -7.70 -9.73
C VAL A 72 -6.92 -8.08 -11.18
N LYS A 73 -8.17 -8.04 -11.63
CA LYS A 73 -8.52 -8.29 -13.03
C LYS A 73 -7.97 -7.21 -13.96
N ASP A 74 -7.74 -6.01 -13.46
CA ASP A 74 -7.16 -4.90 -14.20
C ASP A 74 -5.62 -4.94 -14.20
N MET A 75 -5.04 -5.90 -13.50
CA MET A 75 -3.60 -6.05 -13.31
C MET A 75 -3.05 -7.21 -14.15
N PRO A 76 -1.71 -7.29 -14.35
CA PRO A 76 -1.11 -8.42 -15.04
C PRO A 76 -1.48 -9.76 -14.41
N GLU A 77 -1.41 -10.83 -15.19
CA GLU A 77 -1.79 -12.18 -14.77
C GLU A 77 -1.10 -12.62 -13.47
N PHE A 78 0.15 -12.20 -13.27
CA PHE A 78 0.89 -12.51 -12.05
C PHE A 78 0.12 -12.09 -10.78
N PHE A 79 -0.62 -10.99 -10.84
CA PHE A 79 -1.39 -10.47 -9.70
C PHE A 79 -2.79 -11.07 -9.58
N GLN A 80 -3.19 -11.92 -10.50
CA GLN A 80 -4.49 -12.58 -10.46
C GLN A 80 -4.44 -13.88 -9.65
N GLN A 81 -3.62 -13.88 -8.61
CA GLN A 81 -3.51 -14.96 -7.64
C GLN A 81 -4.25 -14.59 -6.36
N GLU A 82 -4.73 -15.58 -5.64
CA GLU A 82 -5.48 -15.37 -4.42
C GLU A 82 -4.72 -14.51 -3.39
N LYS A 83 -3.40 -14.70 -3.31
CA LYS A 83 -2.56 -13.95 -2.34
C LYS A 83 -2.50 -12.44 -2.62
N PHE A 84 -2.87 -11.99 -3.80
CA PHE A 84 -2.89 -10.58 -4.18
C PHE A 84 -4.30 -10.00 -4.22
N ASP A 85 -5.31 -10.83 -4.11
CA ASP A 85 -6.69 -10.38 -4.21
C ASP A 85 -7.08 -9.57 -2.96
N GLY A 86 -7.56 -8.37 -3.19
CA GLY A 86 -8.02 -7.48 -2.13
C GLY A 86 -6.94 -6.66 -1.46
N ASN A 87 -5.66 -7.02 -1.58
CA ASN A 87 -4.55 -6.31 -0.95
C ASN A 87 -3.59 -5.62 -1.92
N SER A 88 -3.97 -5.55 -3.20
CA SER A 88 -3.16 -4.93 -4.24
C SER A 88 -3.86 -3.70 -4.78
N MET A 89 -3.08 -2.65 -5.09
CA MET A 89 -3.60 -1.41 -5.64
C MET A 89 -2.73 -0.98 -6.81
N MET A 90 -3.33 -0.76 -7.98
CA MET A 90 -2.64 -0.20 -9.13
C MET A 90 -2.68 1.31 -9.03
N CYS A 91 -1.52 1.94 -9.08
CA CYS A 91 -1.35 3.37 -8.87
C CYS A 91 -0.59 4.02 -10.00
N ARG A 92 -0.85 5.30 -10.24
CA ARG A 92 -0.06 6.10 -11.18
C ARG A 92 1.34 6.30 -10.63
N LYS A 93 2.34 6.32 -11.50
CA LYS A 93 3.69 6.71 -11.13
C LYS A 93 3.74 8.21 -10.89
N LEU A 94 4.16 8.60 -9.71
CA LEU A 94 4.30 10.00 -9.32
C LEU A 94 5.71 10.23 -8.78
N GLU A 95 6.18 11.46 -8.89
CA GLU A 95 7.41 11.88 -8.26
C GLU A 95 7.16 12.09 -6.77
N MET A 96 7.83 11.28 -5.95
CA MET A 96 7.64 11.32 -4.51
C MET A 96 8.50 12.40 -3.87
N LEU A 97 7.91 13.17 -2.98
CA LEU A 97 8.69 14.06 -2.13
C LEU A 97 9.46 13.22 -1.10
N PRO A 98 10.73 13.58 -0.81
CA PRO A 98 11.54 12.81 0.14
C PRO A 98 11.19 13.15 1.60
N ILE A 99 9.91 13.24 1.91
CA ILE A 99 9.39 13.62 3.21
C ILE A 99 8.18 12.74 3.52
N GLU A 100 8.16 12.17 4.71
CA GLU A 100 6.97 11.47 5.21
C GLU A 100 6.07 12.48 5.90
N CYS A 101 4.83 12.62 5.42
CA CYS A 101 3.86 13.56 5.97
C CYS A 101 2.77 12.80 6.71
N ILE A 102 2.70 12.99 8.02
CA ILE A 102 1.72 12.31 8.86
C ILE A 102 0.90 13.38 9.59
N VAL A 103 -0.42 13.36 9.37
CA VAL A 103 -1.35 14.23 10.09
C VAL A 103 -2.02 13.41 11.18
N ARG A 104 -1.96 13.88 12.40
CA ARG A 104 -2.52 13.19 13.57
C ARG A 104 -3.56 14.09 14.24
N GLY A 105 -4.66 13.49 14.65
CA GLY A 105 -5.70 14.21 15.43
C GLY A 105 -5.24 14.53 16.85
N TYR A 106 -4.29 13.73 17.37
CA TYR A 106 -3.73 13.89 18.73
C TYR A 106 -2.23 13.68 18.65
N ILE A 107 -1.49 14.21 19.66
CA ILE A 107 -0.05 13.97 19.75
C ILE A 107 0.16 12.56 20.30
N THR A 108 0.53 11.63 19.40
CA THR A 108 0.69 10.20 19.71
C THR A 108 1.88 9.62 18.96
N GLY A 109 2.30 8.43 19.35
CA GLY A 109 3.33 7.68 18.64
C GLY A 109 4.68 8.39 18.64
N LEU A 110 5.35 8.36 17.50
CA LEU A 110 6.68 8.95 17.35
C LEU A 110 6.70 10.46 17.57
N SER A 111 5.55 11.14 17.43
CA SER A 111 5.44 12.57 17.72
C SER A 111 5.80 12.91 19.16
N LEU A 112 5.55 11.99 20.10
CA LEU A 112 5.91 12.19 21.51
C LEU A 112 7.41 12.05 21.76
N ILE A 113 8.12 11.33 20.90
CA ILE A 113 9.54 11.08 21.03
C ILE A 113 10.34 12.28 20.50
N HIS A 114 9.82 12.97 19.51
CA HIS A 114 10.50 14.04 18.78
C HIS A 114 10.12 15.46 19.23
N VAL A 115 9.25 15.56 20.20
CA VAL A 115 8.84 16.87 20.76
C VAL A 115 9.84 17.44 21.74
#